data_bc130523f29fbf780cd3bc0bcc1c5ee9
#
_entry.id   bc130523f29fbf780cd3bc0bcc1c5ee9
#
_cell.length_a   1.000
_cell.length_b   1.000
_cell.length_c   1.000
_cell.angle_alpha   90.00
_cell.angle_beta   90.00
_cell.angle_gamma   90.00
#
_symmetry.space_group_name_H-M   'P 1'
#
loop_
_entity.id
_entity.type
_entity.pdbx_description
1 polymer ?
#
loop_
_entity_poly.entity_id
_entity_poly.type
_entity_poly.pdbx_seq_one_letter_code
_entity_poly.pdbx_strand_id
1 'polypeptide(L)'
;MKRAAQAGRQAETGMKFEHRFSKPDVHPFDDVRWEIRLAEIRDWKTGKVAFRQEDIEFPEFWSQRATDIVASKYFRGSRGTPQRERSVKQLIGRIVDTIVRWGEEMGYFASAEDGKAFRYELTYLLLHQMAAFNSPVQFNVGIQPQPQCSACFINSVEDSMESIMNLARTEAMIFKGGSGSGVNLSHIRSSVEPLSVGGMASGPVSFMRGFDAFAGAIKSGGATRRAAKMVILNADHPDIKDFIWCKAREEEKAQKLIELGYDGSLDGEAYQSVQFQNANNSVSVPDEFMEAVVQDRDWETRKVTTGEVVDTYKAREMMRWIAEATWICGDPGLQFSTRINEWHTCANSGSIEASNTCSEYVFLNNTACNLASLNLMKFMDEQGNFQTELFRNAVRVMITAQEIVVDKASYPTPEITRNSHTYRTLGLGYANLGALLMAR
;
A
#
# COMPACT_ATOMS: atom_id res chain seq x y z
N MET A 1 65.24 -6.53 -5.38
CA MET A 1 64.83 -6.76 -6.78
C MET A 1 63.47 -7.42 -6.83
N LYS A 2 62.57 -6.80 -7.55
CA LYS A 2 61.28 -7.30 -8.07
C LYS A 2 60.27 -7.86 -7.04
N ARG A 3 59.48 -7.00 -6.41
CA ARG A 3 58.08 -7.29 -6.02
C ARG A 3 57.25 -7.30 -7.30
N ALA A 4 56.90 -8.48 -7.78
CA ALA A 4 55.89 -8.62 -8.85
C ALA A 4 54.53 -8.28 -8.28
N ALA A 5 53.86 -7.34 -8.93
CA ALA A 5 52.51 -6.95 -8.66
C ALA A 5 51.57 -8.16 -8.86
N GLN A 6 51.01 -8.67 -7.77
CA GLN A 6 49.74 -9.41 -7.81
C GLN A 6 48.63 -8.38 -7.97
N ALA A 7 48.23 -8.11 -9.20
CA ALA A 7 46.93 -7.57 -9.50
C ALA A 7 45.90 -8.64 -9.12
N GLY A 8 45.46 -8.60 -7.89
CA GLY A 8 44.33 -9.39 -7.44
C GLY A 8 43.11 -9.01 -8.32
N ARG A 9 42.55 -9.98 -9.03
CA ARG A 9 41.19 -9.88 -9.53
C ARG A 9 40.31 -9.61 -8.31
N GLN A 10 39.88 -8.36 -8.12
CA GLN A 10 38.74 -8.09 -7.28
C GLN A 10 37.60 -8.94 -7.85
N ALA A 11 37.07 -9.84 -7.05
CA ALA A 11 35.87 -10.58 -7.42
C ALA A 11 34.82 -9.54 -7.78
N GLU A 12 34.23 -9.68 -8.95
CA GLU A 12 33.09 -8.85 -9.38
C GLU A 12 31.96 -9.05 -8.34
N THR A 13 31.83 -8.10 -7.43
CA THR A 13 30.86 -8.14 -6.30
C THR A 13 29.58 -7.44 -6.68
N GLY A 14 28.93 -7.80 -7.75
CA GLY A 14 27.67 -7.18 -8.19
C GLY A 14 26.87 -8.13 -9.05
N MET A 15 25.67 -7.74 -9.40
CA MET A 15 24.77 -8.54 -10.24
C MET A 15 25.00 -8.27 -11.71
N LYS A 16 24.94 -9.33 -12.53
CA LYS A 16 25.02 -9.25 -13.99
C LYS A 16 23.62 -9.19 -14.57
N PHE A 17 23.44 -8.32 -15.56
CA PHE A 17 22.20 -8.17 -16.30
C PHE A 17 22.44 -8.30 -17.81
N GLU A 18 21.54 -8.98 -18.48
CA GLU A 18 21.54 -9.16 -19.93
C GLU A 18 20.32 -8.49 -20.54
N HIS A 19 20.45 -8.05 -21.78
CA HIS A 19 19.33 -7.58 -22.59
C HIS A 19 18.46 -8.76 -22.99
N ARG A 20 17.23 -8.86 -22.46
CA ARG A 20 16.24 -9.89 -22.79
C ARG A 20 15.00 -9.29 -23.44
N PHE A 21 14.64 -8.08 -23.08
CA PHE A 21 13.54 -7.31 -23.63
C PHE A 21 14.05 -6.19 -24.55
N SER A 22 15.10 -5.55 -24.15
CA SER A 22 15.68 -4.37 -24.82
C SER A 22 16.84 -4.75 -25.73
N LYS A 23 17.22 -3.84 -26.63
CA LYS A 23 18.39 -3.96 -27.50
C LYS A 23 19.58 -3.22 -26.90
N PRO A 24 20.82 -3.76 -26.97
CA PRO A 24 22.00 -3.16 -26.35
C PRO A 24 22.29 -1.72 -26.79
N ASP A 25 22.05 -1.41 -28.06
CA ASP A 25 22.44 -0.15 -28.70
C ASP A 25 21.27 0.78 -29.03
N VAL A 26 20.04 0.41 -28.63
CA VAL A 26 18.83 1.22 -28.88
C VAL A 26 18.14 1.48 -27.57
N HIS A 27 18.02 2.75 -27.18
CA HIS A 27 17.27 3.08 -25.98
C HIS A 27 15.79 2.69 -26.17
N PRO A 28 15.12 2.08 -25.17
CA PRO A 28 13.72 1.61 -25.32
C PRO A 28 12.74 2.70 -25.75
N PHE A 29 13.02 3.97 -25.42
CA PHE A 29 12.19 5.09 -25.90
C PHE A 29 12.35 5.37 -27.41
N ASP A 30 13.45 4.96 -28.03
CA ASP A 30 13.70 5.17 -29.45
C ASP A 30 13.19 3.98 -30.31
N ASP A 31 12.80 2.89 -29.66
CA ASP A 31 12.29 1.67 -30.33
C ASP A 31 10.75 1.65 -30.46
N VAL A 32 10.07 2.74 -30.09
CA VAL A 32 8.61 2.87 -30.16
C VAL A 32 8.15 4.13 -30.87
N ARG A 33 6.94 4.10 -31.43
CA ARG A 33 6.31 5.28 -32.03
C ARG A 33 5.61 6.11 -30.95
N TRP A 34 5.70 7.41 -31.07
CA TRP A 34 5.15 8.37 -30.12
C TRP A 34 4.06 9.21 -30.76
N GLU A 35 3.05 9.57 -29.99
CA GLU A 35 1.95 10.46 -30.38
C GLU A 35 1.77 11.57 -29.39
N ILE A 36 1.35 12.74 -29.91
CA ILE A 36 0.88 13.85 -29.09
C ILE A 36 -0.61 13.69 -28.86
N ARG A 37 -1.04 13.73 -27.63
CA ARG A 37 -2.41 13.45 -27.19
C ARG A 37 -2.97 14.58 -26.32
N LEU A 38 -4.30 14.59 -26.21
CA LEU A 38 -5.06 15.28 -25.18
C LEU A 38 -5.45 14.26 -24.10
N ALA A 39 -5.25 14.58 -22.82
CA ALA A 39 -5.87 13.87 -21.70
C ALA A 39 -7.00 14.72 -21.12
N GLU A 40 -8.18 14.13 -20.98
CA GLU A 40 -9.34 14.80 -20.41
C GLU A 40 -10.18 13.84 -19.55
N ILE A 41 -10.55 14.29 -18.35
CA ILE A 41 -11.46 13.58 -17.46
C ILE A 41 -12.64 14.51 -17.20
N ARG A 42 -13.85 14.01 -17.44
CA ARG A 42 -15.09 14.70 -17.15
C ARG A 42 -15.82 14.03 -15.98
N ASP A 43 -16.45 14.84 -15.19
CA ASP A 43 -17.42 14.37 -14.21
C ASP A 43 -18.61 13.74 -14.94
N TRP A 44 -18.94 12.52 -14.61
CA TRP A 44 -19.96 11.76 -15.33
C TRP A 44 -21.39 12.24 -15.10
N LYS A 45 -21.66 12.92 -13.96
CA LYS A 45 -22.99 13.46 -13.64
C LYS A 45 -23.20 14.83 -14.27
N THR A 46 -22.20 15.70 -14.17
CA THR A 46 -22.32 17.12 -14.56
C THR A 46 -21.74 17.43 -15.94
N GLY A 47 -20.96 16.51 -16.53
CA GLY A 47 -20.22 16.74 -17.78
C GLY A 47 -19.07 17.76 -17.64
N LYS A 48 -18.86 18.35 -16.46
CA LYS A 48 -17.80 19.33 -16.23
C LYS A 48 -16.41 18.68 -16.39
N VAL A 49 -15.49 19.42 -16.99
CA VAL A 49 -14.10 18.98 -17.12
C VAL A 49 -13.41 19.07 -15.75
N ALA A 50 -13.08 17.91 -15.18
CA ALA A 50 -12.35 17.79 -13.92
C ALA A 50 -10.84 17.88 -14.13
N PHE A 51 -10.33 17.36 -15.27
CA PHE A 51 -8.93 17.41 -15.65
C PHE A 51 -8.81 17.59 -17.16
N ARG A 52 -7.84 18.42 -17.60
CA ARG A 52 -7.47 18.57 -19.01
C ARG A 52 -6.00 18.93 -19.10
N GLN A 53 -5.25 18.26 -20.00
CA GLN A 53 -3.88 18.58 -20.35
C GLN A 53 -3.65 18.23 -21.83
N GLU A 54 -3.22 19.21 -22.60
CA GLU A 54 -2.91 19.10 -24.03
C GLU A 54 -1.42 18.89 -24.24
N ASP A 55 -1.03 18.56 -25.47
CA ASP A 55 0.35 18.41 -25.92
C ASP A 55 1.16 17.45 -25.05
N ILE A 56 0.58 16.30 -24.71
CA ILE A 56 1.23 15.26 -23.96
C ILE A 56 1.67 14.11 -24.88
N GLU A 57 2.89 13.61 -24.62
CA GLU A 57 3.52 12.57 -25.45
C GLU A 57 3.39 11.20 -24.81
N PHE A 58 2.80 10.27 -25.53
CA PHE A 58 2.62 8.87 -25.14
C PHE A 58 2.95 7.91 -26.29
N PRO A 59 3.34 6.65 -26.01
CA PRO A 59 3.47 5.63 -27.07
C PRO A 59 2.14 5.38 -27.78
N GLU A 60 2.17 5.19 -29.09
CA GLU A 60 1.00 4.93 -29.92
C GLU A 60 0.15 3.76 -29.38
N PHE A 61 0.78 2.73 -28.84
CA PHE A 61 0.10 1.52 -28.34
C PHE A 61 -0.54 1.67 -26.95
N TRP A 62 -0.35 2.80 -26.26
CA TRP A 62 -1.06 3.04 -24.99
C TRP A 62 -2.51 3.42 -25.25
N SER A 63 -3.44 2.88 -24.47
CA SER A 63 -4.85 3.28 -24.55
C SER A 63 -5.04 4.74 -24.10
N GLN A 64 -6.07 5.40 -24.65
CA GLN A 64 -6.44 6.77 -24.20
C GLN A 64 -6.75 6.80 -22.72
N ARG A 65 -7.42 5.76 -22.18
CA ARG A 65 -7.71 5.66 -20.75
C ARG A 65 -6.44 5.62 -19.89
N ALA A 66 -5.42 4.89 -20.31
CA ALA A 66 -4.12 4.88 -19.62
C ALA A 66 -3.45 6.27 -19.69
N THR A 67 -3.52 6.94 -20.83
CA THR A 67 -3.06 8.32 -21.00
C THR A 67 -3.74 9.28 -20.01
N ASP A 68 -5.06 9.27 -19.92
CA ASP A 68 -5.85 10.13 -19.04
C ASP A 68 -5.51 9.90 -17.55
N ILE A 69 -5.38 8.64 -17.15
CA ILE A 69 -5.03 8.26 -15.76
C ILE A 69 -3.61 8.72 -15.44
N VAL A 70 -2.64 8.42 -16.29
CA VAL A 70 -1.24 8.73 -16.02
C VAL A 70 -1.01 10.24 -16.03
N ALA A 71 -1.55 10.96 -16.99
CA ALA A 71 -1.43 12.41 -17.04
C ALA A 71 -2.09 13.08 -15.82
N SER A 72 -3.28 12.63 -15.41
CA SER A 72 -4.01 13.25 -14.30
C SER A 72 -3.43 12.92 -12.93
N LYS A 73 -2.93 11.68 -12.72
CA LYS A 73 -2.55 11.17 -11.40
C LYS A 73 -1.05 11.17 -11.14
N TYR A 74 -0.24 10.88 -12.16
CA TYR A 74 1.18 10.55 -11.99
C TYR A 74 2.15 11.58 -12.55
N PHE A 75 1.77 12.40 -13.53
CA PHE A 75 2.62 13.50 -13.99
C PHE A 75 2.84 14.52 -12.87
N ARG A 76 4.09 14.96 -12.71
CA ARG A 76 4.51 15.89 -11.67
C ARG A 76 4.67 17.31 -12.19
N GLY A 77 4.84 18.24 -11.26
CA GLY A 77 4.86 19.68 -11.53
C GLY A 77 3.44 20.29 -11.57
N SER A 78 3.35 21.59 -11.26
CA SER A 78 2.08 22.32 -11.28
C SER A 78 1.59 22.52 -12.71
N ARG A 79 0.28 22.32 -12.92
CA ARG A 79 -0.33 22.55 -14.24
C ARG A 79 -0.08 23.98 -14.73
N GLY A 80 0.17 24.13 -16.02
CA GLY A 80 0.45 25.44 -16.64
C GLY A 80 1.86 25.95 -16.42
N THR A 81 2.74 25.21 -15.74
CA THR A 81 4.15 25.59 -15.55
C THR A 81 5.10 24.76 -16.41
N PRO A 82 6.31 25.25 -16.72
CA PRO A 82 7.33 24.49 -17.45
C PRO A 82 7.79 23.21 -16.73
N GLN A 83 7.60 23.14 -15.41
CA GLN A 83 7.95 21.98 -14.57
C GLN A 83 6.95 20.84 -14.68
N ARG A 84 5.78 21.08 -15.30
CA ARG A 84 4.78 20.04 -15.48
C ARG A 84 5.26 19.01 -16.50
N GLU A 85 5.30 17.74 -16.10
CA GLU A 85 5.57 16.64 -17.03
C GLU A 85 4.57 16.61 -18.17
N ARG A 86 5.06 16.38 -19.39
CA ARG A 86 4.28 16.31 -20.63
C ARG A 86 4.50 15.04 -21.42
N SER A 87 5.41 14.18 -20.96
CA SER A 87 5.70 12.92 -21.61
C SER A 87 5.85 11.80 -20.59
N VAL A 88 5.34 10.61 -20.92
CA VAL A 88 5.60 9.44 -20.11
C VAL A 88 7.09 9.05 -20.07
N LYS A 89 7.91 9.54 -21.04
CA LYS A 89 9.38 9.48 -20.97
C LYS A 89 9.93 10.13 -19.71
N GLN A 90 9.37 11.30 -19.36
CA GLN A 90 9.80 12.03 -18.16
C GLN A 90 9.45 11.27 -16.89
N LEU A 91 8.24 10.72 -16.82
CA LEU A 91 7.80 9.91 -15.67
C LEU A 91 8.66 8.67 -15.50
N ILE A 92 8.81 7.85 -16.54
CA ILE A 92 9.60 6.61 -16.49
C ILE A 92 11.07 6.93 -16.30
N GLY A 93 11.61 7.90 -17.05
CA GLY A 93 13.02 8.28 -17.00
C GLY A 93 13.46 8.71 -15.61
N ARG A 94 12.71 9.62 -14.93
CA ARG A 94 13.09 10.05 -13.57
C ARG A 94 13.10 8.91 -12.55
N ILE A 95 12.19 7.94 -12.68
CA ILE A 95 12.14 6.77 -11.79
C ILE A 95 13.33 5.87 -12.06
N VAL A 96 13.51 5.44 -13.31
CA VAL A 96 14.57 4.50 -13.72
C VAL A 96 15.94 5.09 -13.46
N ASP A 97 16.21 6.32 -13.91
CA ASP A 97 17.51 6.97 -13.74
C ASP A 97 17.88 7.17 -12.27
N THR A 98 16.88 7.43 -11.43
CA THR A 98 17.13 7.56 -9.98
C THR A 98 17.45 6.20 -9.36
N ILE A 99 16.69 5.14 -9.67
CA ILE A 99 16.94 3.80 -9.14
C ILE A 99 18.29 3.27 -9.62
N VAL A 100 18.61 3.44 -10.89
CA VAL A 100 19.91 3.01 -11.45
C VAL A 100 21.07 3.73 -10.78
N ARG A 101 21.01 5.05 -10.66
CA ARG A 101 22.03 5.83 -9.95
C ARG A 101 22.22 5.33 -8.51
N TRP A 102 21.12 5.04 -7.78
CA TRP A 102 21.21 4.48 -6.45
C TRP A 102 21.87 3.10 -6.44
N GLY A 103 21.54 2.24 -7.43
CA GLY A 103 22.16 0.94 -7.58
C GLY A 103 23.66 1.03 -7.90
N GLU A 104 24.08 1.98 -8.75
CA GLU A 104 25.49 2.25 -9.05
C GLU A 104 26.23 2.74 -7.79
N GLU A 105 25.67 3.72 -7.06
CA GLU A 105 26.26 4.24 -5.82
C GLU A 105 26.45 3.16 -4.74
N MET A 106 25.59 2.16 -4.69
CA MET A 106 25.60 1.08 -3.69
C MET A 106 26.27 -0.21 -4.17
N GLY A 107 26.78 -0.24 -5.41
CA GLY A 107 27.50 -1.39 -5.95
C GLY A 107 26.63 -2.59 -6.30
N TYR A 108 25.37 -2.39 -6.66
CA TYR A 108 24.48 -3.48 -7.07
C TYR A 108 24.85 -4.13 -8.40
N PHE A 109 25.53 -3.41 -9.29
CA PHE A 109 25.88 -3.90 -10.62
C PHE A 109 27.35 -4.34 -10.69
N ALA A 110 27.62 -5.45 -11.37
CA ALA A 110 28.98 -5.98 -11.52
C ALA A 110 29.86 -5.09 -12.42
N SER A 111 29.24 -4.35 -13.35
CA SER A 111 29.92 -3.43 -14.27
C SER A 111 29.00 -2.28 -14.70
N ALA A 112 29.55 -1.28 -15.35
CA ALA A 112 28.76 -0.18 -15.96
C ALA A 112 27.81 -0.72 -17.05
N GLU A 113 28.22 -1.75 -17.79
CA GLU A 113 27.39 -2.40 -18.82
C GLU A 113 26.19 -3.12 -18.20
N ASP A 114 26.38 -3.78 -17.03
CA ASP A 114 25.28 -4.40 -16.28
C ASP A 114 24.29 -3.32 -15.79
N GLY A 115 24.78 -2.18 -15.33
CA GLY A 115 23.93 -1.03 -14.95
C GLY A 115 23.14 -0.48 -16.14
N LYS A 116 23.78 -0.38 -17.32
CA LYS A 116 23.12 0.03 -18.58
C LYS A 116 22.07 -0.99 -19.01
N ALA A 117 22.39 -2.28 -18.98
CA ALA A 117 21.44 -3.35 -19.31
C ALA A 117 20.23 -3.30 -18.37
N PHE A 118 20.46 -3.22 -17.06
CA PHE A 118 19.38 -3.08 -16.07
C PHE A 118 18.50 -1.85 -16.34
N ARG A 119 19.10 -0.69 -16.65
CA ARG A 119 18.37 0.53 -17.03
C ARG A 119 17.44 0.29 -18.21
N TYR A 120 17.92 -0.33 -19.26
CA TYR A 120 17.14 -0.58 -20.48
C TYR A 120 16.04 -1.62 -20.24
N GLU A 121 16.34 -2.68 -19.52
CA GLU A 121 15.35 -3.70 -19.15
C GLU A 121 14.21 -3.11 -18.30
N LEU A 122 14.55 -2.35 -17.25
CA LEU A 122 13.55 -1.70 -16.39
C LEU A 122 12.73 -0.66 -17.16
N THR A 123 13.37 0.14 -18.04
CA THR A 123 12.66 1.09 -18.90
C THR A 123 11.68 0.37 -19.81
N TYR A 124 12.10 -0.72 -20.44
CA TYR A 124 11.27 -1.51 -21.34
C TYR A 124 10.03 -2.06 -20.60
N LEU A 125 10.23 -2.68 -19.44
CA LEU A 125 9.14 -3.25 -18.65
C LEU A 125 8.08 -2.22 -18.28
N LEU A 126 8.48 -1.03 -17.87
CA LEU A 126 7.56 0.04 -17.50
C LEU A 126 6.87 0.66 -18.73
N LEU A 127 7.63 0.90 -19.82
CA LEU A 127 7.13 1.48 -21.05
C LEU A 127 6.07 0.59 -21.72
N HIS A 128 6.32 -0.71 -21.77
CA HIS A 128 5.42 -1.70 -22.37
C HIS A 128 4.30 -2.17 -21.45
N GLN A 129 4.16 -1.56 -20.26
CA GLN A 129 3.13 -1.92 -19.27
C GLN A 129 3.19 -3.40 -18.86
N MET A 130 4.40 -3.99 -18.88
CA MET A 130 4.67 -5.34 -18.40
C MET A 130 4.79 -5.37 -16.89
N ALA A 131 5.22 -4.25 -16.30
CA ALA A 131 5.35 -4.07 -14.86
C ALA A 131 4.97 -2.64 -14.44
N ALA A 132 4.59 -2.48 -13.18
CA ALA A 132 4.37 -1.17 -12.56
C ALA A 132 4.77 -1.18 -11.09
N PHE A 133 5.41 -0.11 -10.65
CA PHE A 133 5.60 0.16 -9.22
C PHE A 133 4.33 0.70 -8.56
N ASN A 134 4.28 0.61 -7.25
CA ASN A 134 3.25 1.26 -6.45
C ASN A 134 3.24 2.80 -6.64
N SER A 135 2.12 3.43 -6.28
CA SER A 135 1.95 4.88 -6.45
C SER A 135 3.00 5.73 -5.73
N PRO A 136 3.45 5.44 -4.48
CA PRO A 136 4.49 6.22 -3.82
C PRO A 136 5.82 6.28 -4.60
N VAL A 137 6.27 5.19 -5.22
CA VAL A 137 7.44 5.22 -6.10
C VAL A 137 7.20 6.17 -7.28
N GLN A 138 6.06 6.04 -7.95
CA GLN A 138 5.71 6.89 -9.09
C GLN A 138 5.52 8.36 -8.71
N PHE A 139 5.08 8.64 -7.47
CA PHE A 139 4.88 10.01 -7.00
C PHE A 139 6.17 10.71 -6.58
N ASN A 140 7.09 9.99 -5.94
CA ASN A 140 8.12 10.61 -5.11
C ASN A 140 9.54 10.39 -5.64
N VAL A 141 9.82 9.26 -6.32
CA VAL A 141 11.16 8.95 -6.84
C VAL A 141 11.56 9.91 -7.96
N GLY A 142 12.73 10.50 -7.84
CA GLY A 142 13.24 11.52 -8.77
C GLY A 142 12.62 12.92 -8.59
N ILE A 143 11.72 13.08 -7.58
CA ILE A 143 11.11 14.38 -7.23
C ILE A 143 11.60 14.84 -5.85
N GLN A 144 11.61 13.95 -4.87
CA GLN A 144 12.04 14.25 -3.51
C GLN A 144 13.47 13.73 -3.30
N PRO A 145 14.33 14.47 -2.56
CA PRO A 145 15.67 13.97 -2.23
C PRO A 145 15.67 12.69 -1.42
N GLN A 146 14.70 12.56 -0.50
CA GLN A 146 14.44 11.37 0.32
C GLN A 146 12.98 10.96 0.15
N PRO A 147 12.66 10.14 -0.88
CA PRO A 147 11.28 9.83 -1.19
C PRO A 147 10.72 8.73 -0.29
N GLN A 148 9.47 8.89 0.16
CA GLN A 148 8.70 7.75 0.66
C GLN A 148 8.33 6.86 -0.53
N CYS A 149 8.74 5.59 -0.49
CA CYS A 149 8.56 4.66 -1.61
C CYS A 149 7.64 3.48 -1.26
N SER A 150 7.48 3.17 0.02
CA SER A 150 6.60 2.08 0.46
C SER A 150 5.13 2.48 0.37
N ALA A 151 4.28 1.58 -0.14
CA ALA A 151 2.84 1.80 -0.20
C ALA A 151 2.14 1.40 1.10
N CYS A 152 2.68 0.41 1.79
CA CYS A 152 2.05 -0.26 2.92
C CYS A 152 2.90 -0.10 4.17
N PHE A 153 2.26 0.29 5.27
CA PHE A 153 2.88 0.41 6.59
C PHE A 153 2.03 -0.33 7.62
N ILE A 154 2.70 -0.97 8.57
CA ILE A 154 2.10 -1.54 9.77
C ILE A 154 2.70 -0.77 10.95
N ASN A 155 1.86 -0.19 11.79
CA ASN A 155 2.26 0.57 12.97
C ASN A 155 1.87 -0.18 14.24
N SER A 156 2.43 0.25 15.38
CA SER A 156 2.01 -0.16 16.71
C SER A 156 1.44 1.01 17.50
N VAL A 157 0.74 0.69 18.58
CA VAL A 157 0.27 1.65 19.58
C VAL A 157 0.29 0.99 20.95
N GLU A 158 0.69 1.75 21.97
CA GLU A 158 0.65 1.38 23.36
C GLU A 158 -0.44 2.15 24.09
N ASP A 159 -0.86 1.67 25.26
CA ASP A 159 -1.90 2.27 26.10
C ASP A 159 -1.41 3.53 26.84
N SER A 160 -0.95 4.52 26.08
CA SER A 160 -0.57 5.83 26.57
C SER A 160 -0.95 6.93 25.59
N MET A 161 -1.31 8.09 26.12
CA MET A 161 -1.67 9.25 25.30
C MET A 161 -0.54 9.66 24.35
N GLU A 162 0.71 9.54 24.80
CA GLU A 162 1.88 9.83 23.98
C GLU A 162 1.97 8.89 22.77
N SER A 163 1.82 7.58 22.99
CA SER A 163 1.83 6.58 21.91
C SER A 163 0.66 6.78 20.93
N ILE A 164 -0.54 7.04 21.45
CA ILE A 164 -1.75 7.30 20.65
C ILE A 164 -1.55 8.55 19.76
N MET A 165 -1.01 9.63 20.29
CA MET A 165 -0.74 10.84 19.52
C MET A 165 0.43 10.68 18.55
N ASN A 166 1.45 9.90 18.91
CA ASN A 166 2.55 9.55 18.01
C ASN A 166 2.05 8.69 16.82
N LEU A 167 1.11 7.77 17.05
CA LEU A 167 0.46 7.05 15.95
C LEU A 167 -0.23 8.01 14.98
N ALA A 168 -1.03 8.96 15.49
CA ALA A 168 -1.72 9.95 14.65
C ALA A 168 -0.74 10.77 13.81
N ARG A 169 0.38 11.21 14.39
CA ARG A 169 1.45 11.94 13.70
C ARG A 169 2.11 11.08 12.63
N THR A 170 2.44 9.83 12.96
CA THR A 170 3.10 8.89 12.03
C THR A 170 2.21 8.60 10.82
N GLU A 171 0.93 8.32 11.05
CA GLU A 171 -0.06 8.11 9.99
C GLU A 171 -0.22 9.34 9.10
N ALA A 172 -0.25 10.55 9.68
CA ALA A 172 -0.31 11.79 8.92
C ALA A 172 0.86 11.92 7.94
N MET A 173 2.08 11.54 8.35
CA MET A 173 3.26 11.55 7.48
C MET A 173 3.19 10.47 6.40
N ILE A 174 2.71 9.28 6.74
CA ILE A 174 2.48 8.18 5.81
C ILE A 174 1.48 8.61 4.72
N PHE A 175 0.35 9.18 5.11
CA PHE A 175 -0.69 9.65 4.18
C PHE A 175 -0.19 10.77 3.27
N LYS A 176 0.54 11.75 3.81
CA LYS A 176 1.18 12.81 3.03
C LYS A 176 2.06 12.24 1.90
N GLY A 177 2.78 11.15 2.17
CA GLY A 177 3.63 10.45 1.20
C GLY A 177 2.86 9.63 0.15
N GLY A 178 1.56 9.47 0.28
CA GLY A 178 0.72 8.71 -0.65
C GLY A 178 0.53 7.24 -0.28
N SER A 179 0.80 6.85 0.96
CA SER A 179 0.79 5.46 1.43
C SER A 179 -0.36 5.17 2.37
N GLY A 180 -0.59 3.89 2.65
CA GLY A 180 -1.58 3.40 3.61
C GLY A 180 -0.96 2.90 4.90
N SER A 181 -1.73 2.95 5.99
CA SER A 181 -1.34 2.54 7.34
C SER A 181 -2.30 1.49 7.88
N GLY A 182 -1.78 0.49 8.61
CA GLY A 182 -2.58 -0.42 9.41
C GLY A 182 -2.08 -0.50 10.84
N VAL A 183 -2.99 -0.73 11.78
CA VAL A 183 -2.67 -0.84 13.21
C VAL A 183 -3.71 -1.69 13.93
N ASN A 184 -3.26 -2.46 14.91
CA ASN A 184 -4.12 -3.12 15.88
C ASN A 184 -4.26 -2.22 17.12
N LEU A 185 -5.48 -1.85 17.48
CA LEU A 185 -5.78 -0.97 18.62
C LEU A 185 -6.07 -1.73 19.91
N SER A 186 -5.95 -3.04 19.94
CA SER A 186 -6.32 -3.88 21.09
C SER A 186 -5.43 -3.67 22.32
N HIS A 187 -4.27 -3.04 22.16
CA HIS A 187 -3.43 -2.63 23.29
C HIS A 187 -3.98 -1.43 24.05
N ILE A 188 -4.88 -0.64 23.46
CA ILE A 188 -5.51 0.49 24.13
C ILE A 188 -6.61 -0.05 25.06
N ARG A 189 -6.58 0.33 26.34
CA ARG A 189 -7.62 -0.07 27.31
C ARG A 189 -9.01 0.33 26.84
N SER A 190 -9.99 -0.50 27.20
CA SER A 190 -11.37 -0.30 26.79
C SER A 190 -12.06 0.88 27.49
N SER A 191 -13.19 1.29 26.93
CA SER A 191 -14.05 2.35 27.48
C SER A 191 -14.65 2.02 28.87
N VAL A 192 -14.62 0.75 29.28
CA VAL A 192 -15.11 0.28 30.59
C VAL A 192 -13.98 0.10 31.62
N GLU A 193 -12.77 0.53 31.30
CA GLU A 193 -11.62 0.46 32.22
C GLU A 193 -11.32 1.82 32.86
N PRO A 194 -10.98 1.87 34.15
CA PRO A 194 -10.75 3.10 34.87
C PRO A 194 -9.41 3.75 34.49
N LEU A 195 -9.36 5.07 34.61
CA LEU A 195 -8.12 5.85 34.57
C LEU A 195 -7.51 5.96 35.97
N SER A 196 -6.18 6.02 36.04
CA SER A 196 -5.45 6.15 37.31
C SER A 196 -5.80 7.43 38.12
N VAL A 197 -6.25 8.47 37.42
CA VAL A 197 -6.66 9.75 37.99
C VAL A 197 -8.16 9.84 38.31
N GLY A 198 -8.91 8.74 38.12
CA GLY A 198 -10.37 8.68 38.22
C GLY A 198 -11.09 8.88 36.90
N GLY A 199 -12.32 8.36 36.83
CA GLY A 199 -13.10 8.31 35.60
C GLY A 199 -12.80 7.09 34.73
N MET A 200 -13.47 6.99 33.56
CA MET A 200 -13.35 5.88 32.63
C MET A 200 -12.53 6.30 31.41
N ALA A 201 -11.86 5.35 30.79
CA ALA A 201 -11.10 5.56 29.56
C ALA A 201 -12.03 5.85 28.37
N SER A 202 -11.49 6.43 27.31
CA SER A 202 -12.25 6.71 26.08
C SER A 202 -12.45 5.49 25.20
N GLY A 203 -11.56 4.50 25.30
CA GLY A 203 -11.53 3.31 24.47
C GLY A 203 -11.07 3.54 23.01
N PRO A 204 -10.67 2.46 22.31
CA PRO A 204 -10.12 2.54 20.96
C PRO A 204 -11.10 3.14 19.94
N VAL A 205 -12.40 2.84 20.03
CA VAL A 205 -13.42 3.34 19.08
C VAL A 205 -13.55 4.87 19.12
N SER A 206 -13.36 5.49 20.31
CA SER A 206 -13.33 6.95 20.41
C SER A 206 -12.11 7.56 19.73
N PHE A 207 -10.92 6.97 19.89
CA PHE A 207 -9.70 7.43 19.22
C PHE A 207 -9.77 7.24 17.70
N MET A 208 -10.44 6.18 17.21
CA MET A 208 -10.67 5.97 15.79
C MET A 208 -11.34 7.18 15.11
N ARG A 209 -12.23 7.90 15.79
CA ARG A 209 -12.85 9.12 15.25
C ARG A 209 -11.82 10.19 14.92
N GLY A 210 -10.87 10.40 15.84
CA GLY A 210 -9.77 11.35 15.62
C GLY A 210 -8.87 10.92 14.47
N PHE A 211 -8.47 9.66 14.43
CA PHE A 211 -7.64 9.10 13.36
C PHE A 211 -8.33 9.19 12.00
N ASP A 212 -9.63 8.88 11.92
CA ASP A 212 -10.42 8.99 10.69
C ASP A 212 -10.54 10.43 10.20
N ALA A 213 -10.75 11.39 11.11
CA ALA A 213 -10.80 12.81 10.78
C ALA A 213 -9.46 13.32 10.22
N PHE A 214 -8.32 12.92 10.80
CA PHE A 214 -6.99 13.24 10.26
C PHE A 214 -6.79 12.62 8.87
N ALA A 215 -7.18 11.36 8.69
CA ALA A 215 -7.11 10.68 7.39
C ALA A 215 -7.93 11.40 6.32
N GLY A 216 -9.14 11.85 6.65
CA GLY A 216 -10.00 12.62 5.76
C GLY A 216 -9.45 14.01 5.40
N ALA A 217 -8.77 14.67 6.36
CA ALA A 217 -8.24 16.01 6.15
C ALA A 217 -6.95 16.03 5.32
N ILE A 218 -6.15 14.96 5.34
CA ILE A 218 -4.84 14.92 4.69
C ILE A 218 -4.97 14.48 3.24
N LYS A 219 -4.67 15.40 2.32
CA LYS A 219 -4.63 15.11 0.89
C LYS A 219 -3.32 14.41 0.52
N SER A 220 -3.42 13.13 0.21
CA SER A 220 -2.31 12.24 -0.07
C SER A 220 -1.69 12.48 -1.45
N GLY A 221 -0.36 12.46 -1.54
CA GLY A 221 0.38 12.43 -2.81
C GLY A 221 0.12 13.58 -3.79
N GLY A 222 -0.37 14.73 -3.32
CA GLY A 222 -0.63 15.90 -4.16
C GLY A 222 -2.06 16.02 -4.68
N ALA A 223 -3.06 15.70 -3.88
CA ALA A 223 -4.48 16.05 -4.05
C ALA A 223 -5.43 15.01 -4.69
N THR A 224 -4.98 13.83 -5.08
CA THR A 224 -5.86 12.91 -5.84
C THR A 224 -6.09 11.55 -5.21
N ARG A 225 -5.39 11.21 -4.11
CA ARG A 225 -5.56 9.94 -3.40
C ARG A 225 -6.11 10.21 -2.00
N ARG A 226 -7.18 9.51 -1.62
CA ARG A 226 -7.63 9.48 -0.22
C ARG A 226 -6.61 8.74 0.62
N ALA A 227 -6.44 9.14 1.87
CA ALA A 227 -5.74 8.36 2.86
C ALA A 227 -6.42 6.99 2.99
N ALA A 228 -5.64 5.96 3.23
CA ALA A 228 -6.15 4.61 3.40
C ALA A 228 -5.60 4.04 4.72
N LYS A 229 -6.50 3.52 5.56
CA LYS A 229 -6.19 3.01 6.88
C LYS A 229 -6.85 1.63 7.08
N MET A 230 -6.17 0.76 7.83
CA MET A 230 -6.74 -0.44 8.44
C MET A 230 -6.71 -0.29 9.95
N VAL A 231 -7.84 -0.56 10.58
CA VAL A 231 -7.95 -0.64 12.03
C VAL A 231 -8.37 -2.06 12.40
N ILE A 232 -7.63 -2.66 13.32
CA ILE A 232 -7.89 -4.02 13.79
C ILE A 232 -8.23 -3.96 15.27
N LEU A 233 -9.19 -4.78 15.69
CA LEU A 233 -9.50 -5.04 17.09
C LEU A 233 -9.66 -6.55 17.30
N ASN A 234 -9.09 -7.08 18.40
CA ASN A 234 -9.19 -8.47 18.74
C ASN A 234 -10.61 -8.83 19.24
N ALA A 235 -11.05 -10.02 18.94
CA ALA A 235 -12.38 -10.50 19.32
C ALA A 235 -12.64 -10.57 20.84
N ASP A 236 -11.58 -10.59 21.66
CA ASP A 236 -11.66 -10.62 23.13
C ASP A 236 -11.58 -9.22 23.78
N HIS A 237 -11.48 -8.16 23.00
CA HIS A 237 -11.45 -6.79 23.51
C HIS A 237 -12.85 -6.35 24.00
N PRO A 238 -12.98 -5.67 25.16
CA PRO A 238 -14.30 -5.28 25.70
C PRO A 238 -15.13 -4.38 24.78
N ASP A 239 -14.48 -3.50 24.01
CA ASP A 239 -15.17 -2.61 23.07
C ASP A 239 -15.50 -3.28 21.71
N ILE A 240 -15.33 -4.60 21.58
CA ILE A 240 -15.49 -5.30 20.29
C ILE A 240 -16.89 -5.14 19.69
N LYS A 241 -17.93 -5.13 20.52
CA LYS A 241 -19.30 -4.96 20.04
C LYS A 241 -19.53 -3.59 19.42
N ASP A 242 -19.01 -2.54 20.02
CA ASP A 242 -19.09 -1.18 19.48
C ASP A 242 -18.24 -1.04 18.21
N PHE A 243 -17.07 -1.68 18.17
CA PHE A 243 -16.22 -1.72 16.99
C PHE A 243 -16.90 -2.41 15.80
N ILE A 244 -17.54 -3.54 16.01
CA ILE A 244 -18.28 -4.27 14.95
C ILE A 244 -19.35 -3.37 14.32
N TRP A 245 -20.10 -2.65 15.15
CA TRP A 245 -21.26 -1.88 14.69
C TRP A 245 -20.96 -0.43 14.33
N CYS A 246 -19.76 0.11 14.59
CA CYS A 246 -19.50 1.53 14.46
C CYS A 246 -19.74 2.06 13.04
N LYS A 247 -19.30 1.34 12.00
CA LYS A 247 -19.50 1.77 10.60
C LYS A 247 -20.90 1.53 10.10
N ALA A 248 -21.54 0.42 10.46
CA ALA A 248 -22.93 0.15 10.07
C ALA A 248 -23.90 1.22 10.60
N ARG A 249 -23.68 1.69 11.85
CA ARG A 249 -24.46 2.80 12.41
C ARG A 249 -24.27 4.12 11.64
N GLU A 250 -23.07 4.40 11.15
CA GLU A 250 -22.77 5.58 10.35
C GLU A 250 -23.35 5.46 8.93
N GLU A 251 -23.34 4.27 8.34
CA GLU A 251 -24.00 4.00 7.06
C GLU A 251 -25.52 4.25 7.15
N GLU A 252 -26.17 3.76 8.21
CA GLU A 252 -27.59 4.05 8.44
C GLU A 252 -27.89 5.54 8.54
N LYS A 253 -27.01 6.33 9.16
CA LYS A 253 -27.15 7.80 9.21
C LYS A 253 -26.99 8.42 7.82
N ALA A 254 -25.99 7.98 7.05
CA ALA A 254 -25.77 8.47 5.68
C ALA A 254 -26.99 8.20 4.80
N GLN A 255 -27.58 7.00 4.87
CA GLN A 255 -28.78 6.64 4.13
C GLN A 255 -29.98 7.55 4.49
N LYS A 256 -30.18 7.84 5.78
CA LYS A 256 -31.25 8.78 6.20
C LYS A 256 -31.00 10.19 5.70
N LEU A 257 -29.74 10.65 5.65
CA LEU A 257 -29.41 11.96 5.06
C LEU A 257 -29.71 11.99 3.56
N ILE A 258 -29.40 10.92 2.84
CA ILE A 258 -29.70 10.78 1.40
C ILE A 258 -31.22 10.79 1.16
N GLU A 259 -32.01 10.11 1.98
CA GLU A 259 -33.47 10.13 1.94
C GLU A 259 -34.04 11.56 2.15
N LEU A 260 -33.36 12.38 2.95
CA LEU A 260 -33.69 13.79 3.18
C LEU A 260 -33.21 14.73 2.04
N GLY A 261 -32.53 14.20 1.02
CA GLY A 261 -32.10 14.95 -0.17
C GLY A 261 -30.65 15.44 -0.16
N TYR A 262 -29.81 15.04 0.80
CA TYR A 262 -28.38 15.33 0.77
C TYR A 262 -27.67 14.53 -0.34
N ASP A 263 -26.56 15.07 -0.87
CA ASP A 263 -25.80 14.38 -1.93
C ASP A 263 -25.20 13.06 -1.42
N GLY A 264 -25.69 11.94 -1.98
CA GLY A 264 -25.23 10.58 -1.69
C GLY A 264 -24.06 10.09 -2.54
N SER A 265 -23.35 10.96 -3.27
CA SER A 265 -22.12 10.56 -3.94
C SER A 265 -21.00 10.31 -2.92
N LEU A 266 -19.95 9.56 -3.32
CA LEU A 266 -18.81 9.21 -2.44
C LEU A 266 -18.14 10.44 -1.79
N ASP A 267 -18.10 11.57 -2.49
CA ASP A 267 -17.61 12.86 -2.00
C ASP A 267 -18.75 13.80 -1.61
N GLY A 268 -19.98 13.29 -1.54
CA GLY A 268 -21.19 14.04 -1.23
C GLY A 268 -21.34 14.36 0.26
N GLU A 269 -22.21 15.30 0.55
CA GLU A 269 -22.41 15.85 1.88
C GLU A 269 -22.87 14.81 2.90
N ALA A 270 -23.68 13.83 2.48
CA ALA A 270 -24.13 12.74 3.35
C ALA A 270 -22.95 11.93 3.91
N TYR A 271 -22.03 11.47 3.04
CA TYR A 271 -20.88 10.68 3.47
C TYR A 271 -19.76 11.51 4.11
N GLN A 272 -19.64 12.80 3.80
CA GLN A 272 -18.70 13.70 4.48
C GLN A 272 -19.09 14.03 5.91
N SER A 273 -20.36 13.91 6.26
CA SER A 273 -20.89 14.25 7.59
C SER A 273 -20.85 13.09 8.60
N VAL A 274 -20.62 11.86 8.15
CA VAL A 274 -20.55 10.67 8.99
C VAL A 274 -19.11 10.23 9.23
N GLN A 275 -18.88 9.42 10.27
CA GLN A 275 -17.53 9.01 10.73
C GLN A 275 -17.07 7.71 10.09
N PHE A 276 -15.79 7.36 10.29
CA PHE A 276 -15.15 6.10 9.88
C PHE A 276 -15.13 5.84 8.36
N GLN A 277 -15.10 6.90 7.53
CA GLN A 277 -15.14 6.78 6.08
C GLN A 277 -13.77 6.53 5.42
N ASN A 278 -12.67 6.70 6.18
CA ASN A 278 -11.32 6.62 5.66
C ASN A 278 -10.55 5.37 6.15
N ALA A 279 -11.20 4.51 6.91
CA ALA A 279 -10.62 3.29 7.47
C ALA A 279 -11.39 2.04 7.04
N ASN A 280 -10.66 0.95 6.75
CA ASN A 280 -11.19 -0.39 6.74
C ASN A 280 -11.06 -0.96 8.16
N ASN A 281 -12.07 -1.65 8.63
CA ASN A 281 -12.07 -2.29 9.96
C ASN A 281 -11.97 -3.81 9.80
N SER A 282 -11.21 -4.47 10.67
CA SER A 282 -11.14 -5.94 10.74
C SER A 282 -11.14 -6.43 12.18
N VAL A 283 -11.82 -7.53 12.44
CA VAL A 283 -11.76 -8.25 13.72
C VAL A 283 -10.67 -9.32 13.60
N SER A 284 -9.72 -9.30 14.53
CA SER A 284 -8.71 -10.36 14.66
C SER A 284 -9.30 -11.49 15.47
N VAL A 285 -9.38 -12.68 14.86
CA VAL A 285 -9.99 -13.88 15.44
C VAL A 285 -8.97 -15.02 15.53
N PRO A 286 -8.70 -15.57 16.72
CA PRO A 286 -7.91 -16.79 16.86
C PRO A 286 -8.73 -18.04 16.54
N ASP A 287 -8.07 -19.18 16.38
CA ASP A 287 -8.73 -20.46 16.12
C ASP A 287 -9.70 -20.84 17.23
N GLU A 288 -9.37 -20.53 18.50
CA GLU A 288 -10.21 -20.80 19.67
C GLU A 288 -11.57 -20.09 19.56
N PHE A 289 -11.60 -18.86 19.02
CA PHE A 289 -12.85 -18.17 18.73
C PHE A 289 -13.64 -18.88 17.64
N MET A 290 -12.99 -19.29 16.55
CA MET A 290 -13.64 -20.00 15.46
C MET A 290 -14.20 -21.36 15.88
N GLU A 291 -13.48 -22.08 16.74
CA GLU A 291 -13.97 -23.30 17.35
C GLU A 291 -15.19 -23.06 18.27
N ALA A 292 -15.14 -21.96 19.04
CA ALA A 292 -16.28 -21.57 19.88
C ALA A 292 -17.51 -21.22 19.01
N VAL A 293 -17.34 -20.59 17.85
CA VAL A 293 -18.42 -20.33 16.88
C VAL A 293 -19.04 -21.64 16.37
N VAL A 294 -18.20 -22.62 15.96
CA VAL A 294 -18.65 -23.89 15.43
C VAL A 294 -19.43 -24.71 16.52
N GLN A 295 -18.90 -24.69 17.72
CA GLN A 295 -19.43 -25.46 18.86
C GLN A 295 -20.52 -24.73 19.67
N ASP A 296 -20.83 -23.46 19.29
CA ASP A 296 -21.78 -22.59 19.99
C ASP A 296 -21.43 -22.36 21.47
N ARG A 297 -20.12 -22.24 21.76
CA ARG A 297 -19.60 -21.96 23.09
C ARG A 297 -19.67 -20.47 23.42
N ASP A 298 -19.49 -20.18 24.69
CA ASP A 298 -19.31 -18.80 25.16
C ASP A 298 -17.92 -18.28 24.78
N TRP A 299 -17.85 -16.96 24.56
CA TRP A 299 -16.65 -16.20 24.34
C TRP A 299 -16.59 -15.01 25.29
N GLU A 300 -15.48 -14.86 25.99
CA GLU A 300 -15.30 -13.82 26.99
C GLU A 300 -14.48 -12.67 26.44
N THR A 301 -14.90 -11.45 26.71
CA THR A 301 -14.05 -10.25 26.55
C THR A 301 -13.34 -9.96 27.85
N ARG A 302 -12.10 -9.40 27.74
CA ARG A 302 -11.23 -9.22 28.89
C ARG A 302 -10.61 -7.83 28.93
N LYS A 303 -10.55 -7.24 30.12
CA LYS A 303 -9.86 -5.97 30.33
C LYS A 303 -8.41 -6.05 29.86
N VAL A 304 -7.97 -5.05 29.15
CA VAL A 304 -6.58 -4.96 28.63
C VAL A 304 -5.59 -4.85 29.79
N THR A 305 -5.94 -4.11 30.83
CA THR A 305 -5.01 -3.82 31.96
C THR A 305 -4.91 -4.94 32.99
N THR A 306 -5.96 -5.74 33.19
CA THR A 306 -5.99 -6.76 34.27
C THR A 306 -6.27 -8.18 33.80
N GLY A 307 -6.78 -8.37 32.57
CA GLY A 307 -7.21 -9.67 32.06
C GLY A 307 -8.54 -10.18 32.66
N GLU A 308 -9.17 -9.40 33.54
CA GLU A 308 -10.48 -9.77 34.09
C GLU A 308 -11.56 -9.82 33.02
N VAL A 309 -12.49 -10.77 33.13
CA VAL A 309 -13.65 -10.90 32.25
C VAL A 309 -14.57 -9.68 32.44
N VAL A 310 -14.99 -9.10 31.33
CA VAL A 310 -15.96 -7.99 31.29
C VAL A 310 -17.33 -8.49 30.87
N ASP A 311 -17.42 -9.07 29.69
CA ASP A 311 -18.66 -9.60 29.12
C ASP A 311 -18.46 -11.01 28.62
N THR A 312 -19.56 -11.76 28.56
CA THR A 312 -19.61 -13.10 27.96
C THR A 312 -20.70 -13.13 26.90
N TYR A 313 -20.35 -13.51 25.68
CA TYR A 313 -21.27 -13.62 24.55
C TYR A 313 -21.25 -15.04 23.98
N LYS A 314 -22.31 -15.44 23.28
CA LYS A 314 -22.23 -16.60 22.40
C LYS A 314 -21.33 -16.27 21.21
N ALA A 315 -20.29 -17.06 20.99
CA ALA A 315 -19.35 -16.83 19.87
C ALA A 315 -20.08 -16.80 18.52
N ARG A 316 -21.08 -17.67 18.34
CA ARG A 316 -21.92 -17.70 17.12
C ARG A 316 -22.76 -16.44 16.94
N GLU A 317 -23.23 -15.85 18.03
CA GLU A 317 -23.94 -14.58 17.98
C GLU A 317 -23.00 -13.43 17.60
N MET A 318 -21.81 -13.39 18.18
CA MET A 318 -20.80 -12.39 17.79
C MET A 318 -20.41 -12.51 16.31
N MET A 319 -20.22 -13.73 15.79
CA MET A 319 -19.98 -13.95 14.37
C MET A 319 -21.15 -13.47 13.51
N ARG A 320 -22.39 -13.61 13.98
CA ARG A 320 -23.58 -13.08 13.30
C ARG A 320 -23.54 -11.55 13.25
N TRP A 321 -23.19 -10.87 14.34
CA TRP A 321 -23.02 -9.40 14.34
C TRP A 321 -22.00 -8.94 13.31
N ILE A 322 -20.85 -9.64 13.23
CA ILE A 322 -19.83 -9.35 12.21
C ILE A 322 -20.41 -9.50 10.80
N ALA A 323 -21.09 -10.62 10.53
CA ALA A 323 -21.67 -10.87 9.21
C ALA A 323 -22.77 -9.86 8.83
N GLU A 324 -23.64 -9.47 9.77
CA GLU A 324 -24.69 -8.48 9.56
C GLU A 324 -24.11 -7.08 9.30
N ALA A 325 -23.13 -6.63 10.09
CA ALA A 325 -22.46 -5.36 9.87
C ALA A 325 -21.74 -5.33 8.52
N THR A 326 -21.03 -6.41 8.17
CA THR A 326 -20.36 -6.56 6.87
C THR A 326 -21.35 -6.51 5.71
N TRP A 327 -22.51 -7.14 5.86
CA TRP A 327 -23.58 -7.07 4.85
C TRP A 327 -24.09 -5.64 4.64
N ILE A 328 -24.22 -4.85 5.71
CA ILE A 328 -24.72 -3.47 5.66
C ILE A 328 -23.72 -2.51 4.99
N CYS A 329 -22.45 -2.56 5.37
CA CYS A 329 -21.49 -1.52 5.00
C CYS A 329 -20.13 -2.04 4.45
N GLY A 330 -19.95 -3.35 4.30
CA GLY A 330 -18.70 -3.95 3.83
C GLY A 330 -17.64 -4.18 4.92
N ASP A 331 -17.87 -3.71 6.14
CA ASP A 331 -16.99 -3.82 7.31
C ASP A 331 -17.75 -4.34 8.54
N PRO A 332 -17.04 -4.99 9.49
CA PRO A 332 -15.62 -5.33 9.48
C PRO A 332 -15.29 -6.60 8.68
N GLY A 333 -14.05 -6.69 8.19
CA GLY A 333 -13.49 -7.95 7.72
C GLY A 333 -13.01 -8.83 8.87
N LEU A 334 -12.43 -10.01 8.56
CA LEU A 334 -11.83 -10.93 9.53
C LEU A 334 -10.34 -11.14 9.22
N GLN A 335 -9.54 -11.23 10.27
CA GLN A 335 -8.15 -11.67 10.20
C GLN A 335 -7.95 -12.86 11.12
N PHE A 336 -7.56 -14.00 10.56
CA PHE A 336 -7.38 -15.27 11.27
C PHE A 336 -5.98 -15.33 11.89
N SER A 337 -5.82 -14.73 13.07
CA SER A 337 -4.53 -14.46 13.70
C SER A 337 -3.67 -15.70 13.92
N THR A 338 -4.27 -16.83 14.35
CA THR A 338 -3.53 -18.09 14.52
C THR A 338 -2.96 -18.56 13.20
N ARG A 339 -3.77 -18.57 12.13
CA ARG A 339 -3.33 -19.04 10.79
C ARG A 339 -2.29 -18.11 10.17
N ILE A 340 -2.45 -16.80 10.33
CA ILE A 340 -1.46 -15.81 9.89
C ILE A 340 -0.11 -16.07 10.56
N ASN A 341 -0.09 -16.32 11.86
CA ASN A 341 1.13 -16.56 12.62
C ASN A 341 1.75 -17.95 12.36
N GLU A 342 0.98 -18.95 11.99
CA GLU A 342 1.52 -20.25 11.52
C GLU A 342 2.39 -20.12 10.26
N TRP A 343 2.06 -19.17 9.39
CA TRP A 343 2.79 -18.91 8.15
C TRP A 343 3.86 -17.82 8.30
N HIS A 344 4.05 -17.30 9.51
CA HIS A 344 4.99 -16.21 9.76
C HIS A 344 6.44 -16.65 9.55
N THR A 345 7.11 -16.02 8.59
CA THR A 345 8.51 -16.37 8.22
C THR A 345 9.57 -15.85 9.18
N CYS A 346 9.22 -14.93 10.09
CA CYS A 346 10.11 -14.31 11.07
C CYS A 346 9.58 -14.47 12.52
N ALA A 347 9.01 -15.61 12.85
CA ALA A 347 8.36 -15.86 14.15
C ALA A 347 9.28 -15.64 15.37
N ASN A 348 10.60 -15.79 15.22
CA ASN A 348 11.58 -15.52 16.27
C ASN A 348 11.74 -14.01 16.60
N SER A 349 11.22 -13.13 15.76
CA SER A 349 11.33 -11.66 15.93
C SER A 349 10.09 -11.05 16.59
N GLY A 350 8.98 -11.76 16.64
CA GLY A 350 7.72 -11.31 17.20
C GLY A 350 6.52 -11.94 16.52
N SER A 351 5.32 -11.56 16.95
CA SER A 351 4.06 -11.99 16.36
C SER A 351 3.53 -10.98 15.35
N ILE A 352 2.77 -11.46 14.37
CA ILE A 352 1.98 -10.62 13.48
C ILE A 352 0.68 -10.28 14.20
N GLU A 353 0.43 -8.99 14.41
CA GLU A 353 -0.75 -8.47 15.11
C GLU A 353 -1.65 -7.64 14.20
N ALA A 354 -1.09 -7.17 13.09
CA ALA A 354 -1.78 -6.27 12.17
C ALA A 354 -1.42 -6.54 10.70
N SER A 355 -2.17 -5.91 9.81
CA SER A 355 -1.93 -5.87 8.38
C SER A 355 -1.86 -4.42 7.89
N ASN A 356 -1.45 -4.23 6.63
CA ASN A 356 -1.67 -2.98 5.92
C ASN A 356 -3.17 -2.78 5.60
N THR A 357 -3.47 -1.72 4.87
CA THR A 357 -4.84 -1.28 4.57
C THR A 357 -5.71 -2.32 3.86
N CYS A 358 -5.13 -3.08 2.95
CA CYS A 358 -5.85 -4.03 2.07
C CYS A 358 -5.67 -5.50 2.52
N SER A 359 -4.97 -5.75 3.63
CA SER A 359 -4.71 -7.07 4.23
C SER A 359 -3.81 -8.01 3.41
N GLU A 360 -3.19 -7.54 2.33
CA GLU A 360 -2.23 -8.35 1.56
C GLU A 360 -0.83 -8.40 2.19
N TYR A 361 -0.49 -7.43 3.05
CA TYR A 361 0.77 -7.38 3.77
C TYR A 361 0.53 -7.58 5.25
N VAL A 362 0.95 -8.73 5.76
CA VAL A 362 0.91 -9.12 7.17
C VAL A 362 2.34 -9.40 7.62
N PHE A 363 2.81 -8.65 8.61
CA PHE A 363 4.18 -8.75 9.12
C PHE A 363 4.29 -8.10 10.51
N LEU A 364 5.52 -7.97 11.01
CA LEU A 364 5.81 -7.34 12.29
C LEU A 364 5.36 -5.87 12.31
N ASN A 365 5.02 -5.39 13.49
CA ASN A 365 4.71 -3.98 13.73
C ASN A 365 5.92 -3.07 13.38
N ASN A 366 5.63 -1.82 13.06
CA ASN A 366 6.62 -0.80 12.70
C ASN A 366 7.49 -1.22 11.50
N THR A 367 6.84 -1.71 10.44
CA THR A 367 7.45 -2.12 9.18
C THR A 367 6.77 -1.48 7.98
N ALA A 368 7.44 -1.52 6.84
CA ALA A 368 6.93 -0.98 5.59
C ALA A 368 7.27 -1.91 4.42
N CYS A 369 6.44 -1.91 3.39
CA CYS A 369 6.62 -2.71 2.20
C CYS A 369 6.44 -1.86 0.93
N ASN A 370 7.44 -1.88 0.03
CA ASN A 370 7.22 -1.34 -1.30
C ASN A 370 6.72 -2.45 -2.23
N LEU A 371 5.87 -2.07 -3.18
CA LEU A 371 5.14 -3.00 -4.03
C LEU A 371 5.44 -2.77 -5.50
N ALA A 372 5.41 -3.86 -6.27
CA ALA A 372 5.34 -3.83 -7.72
C ALA A 372 4.44 -4.98 -8.22
N SER A 373 3.97 -4.86 -9.45
CA SER A 373 3.13 -5.90 -10.08
C SER A 373 3.56 -6.15 -11.51
N LEU A 374 3.50 -7.42 -11.92
CA LEU A 374 3.74 -7.87 -13.29
C LEU A 374 2.41 -8.16 -13.99
N ASN A 375 2.26 -7.70 -15.23
CA ASN A 375 1.06 -7.95 -16.03
C ASN A 375 1.22 -9.26 -16.81
N LEU A 376 0.59 -10.33 -16.34
CA LEU A 376 0.71 -11.67 -16.92
C LEU A 376 0.32 -11.75 -18.40
N MET A 377 -0.65 -10.94 -18.85
CA MET A 377 -1.06 -10.89 -20.26
C MET A 377 0.06 -10.45 -21.19
N LYS A 378 1.06 -9.74 -20.72
CA LYS A 378 2.19 -9.24 -21.51
C LYS A 378 3.30 -10.28 -21.71
N PHE A 379 3.16 -11.45 -21.10
CA PHE A 379 4.10 -12.57 -21.22
C PHE A 379 3.51 -13.73 -22.05
N MET A 380 2.43 -13.47 -22.81
CA MET A 380 1.88 -14.40 -23.80
C MET A 380 2.46 -14.09 -25.17
N ASP A 381 2.87 -15.13 -25.93
CA ASP A 381 3.20 -14.99 -27.33
C ASP A 381 1.93 -15.01 -28.22
N GLU A 382 2.11 -14.80 -29.52
CA GLU A 382 1.01 -14.80 -30.50
C GLU A 382 0.32 -16.17 -30.62
N GLN A 383 0.99 -17.25 -30.23
CA GLN A 383 0.47 -18.62 -30.23
C GLN A 383 -0.24 -18.96 -28.90
N GLY A 384 -0.28 -18.03 -27.94
CA GLY A 384 -0.92 -18.22 -26.63
C GLY A 384 -0.05 -18.99 -25.63
N ASN A 385 1.26 -19.13 -25.84
CA ASN A 385 2.16 -19.74 -24.89
C ASN A 385 2.70 -18.69 -23.90
N PHE A 386 2.77 -19.06 -22.63
CA PHE A 386 3.34 -18.21 -21.60
C PHE A 386 4.87 -18.27 -21.64
N GLN A 387 5.50 -17.09 -21.78
CA GLN A 387 6.96 -16.94 -21.93
C GLN A 387 7.65 -16.94 -20.56
N THR A 388 7.83 -18.11 -19.98
CA THR A 388 8.34 -18.29 -18.60
C THR A 388 9.71 -17.64 -18.37
N GLU A 389 10.63 -17.75 -19.33
CA GLU A 389 11.98 -17.18 -19.17
C GLU A 389 11.98 -15.64 -19.20
N LEU A 390 11.13 -15.05 -20.03
CA LEU A 390 10.92 -13.59 -20.03
C LEU A 390 10.29 -13.13 -18.71
N PHE A 391 9.30 -13.88 -18.21
CA PHE A 391 8.68 -13.60 -16.91
C PHE A 391 9.72 -13.68 -15.78
N ARG A 392 10.58 -14.69 -15.74
CA ARG A 392 11.68 -14.81 -14.76
C ARG A 392 12.62 -13.62 -14.81
N ASN A 393 12.98 -13.16 -16.02
CA ASN A 393 13.84 -11.98 -16.16
C ASN A 393 13.14 -10.71 -15.65
N ALA A 394 11.86 -10.53 -15.95
CA ALA A 394 11.07 -9.42 -15.42
C ALA A 394 11.01 -9.43 -13.88
N VAL A 395 10.80 -10.60 -13.27
CA VAL A 395 10.85 -10.77 -11.81
C VAL A 395 12.21 -10.33 -11.27
N ARG A 396 13.31 -10.79 -11.89
CA ARG A 396 14.66 -10.44 -11.46
C ARG A 396 14.94 -8.94 -11.53
N VAL A 397 14.55 -8.29 -12.63
CA VAL A 397 14.73 -6.84 -12.79
C VAL A 397 13.89 -6.08 -11.76
N MET A 398 12.62 -6.44 -11.60
CA MET A 398 11.71 -5.73 -10.69
C MET A 398 12.08 -5.91 -9.21
N ILE A 399 12.44 -7.14 -8.78
CA ILE A 399 12.82 -7.38 -7.39
C ILE A 399 14.13 -6.64 -7.03
N THR A 400 15.09 -6.59 -7.98
CA THR A 400 16.32 -5.81 -7.79
C THR A 400 16.02 -4.31 -7.70
N ALA A 401 15.12 -3.79 -8.52
CA ALA A 401 14.71 -2.39 -8.44
C ALA A 401 14.05 -2.07 -7.08
N GLN A 402 13.18 -2.95 -6.59
CA GLN A 402 12.55 -2.80 -5.29
C GLN A 402 13.55 -2.87 -4.14
N GLU A 403 14.53 -3.75 -4.21
CA GLU A 403 15.60 -3.90 -3.24
C GLU A 403 16.48 -2.64 -3.14
N ILE A 404 16.88 -2.08 -4.28
CA ILE A 404 17.60 -0.79 -4.36
C ILE A 404 16.78 0.32 -3.69
N VAL A 405 15.48 0.35 -3.92
CA VAL A 405 14.57 1.37 -3.37
C VAL A 405 14.52 1.31 -1.84
N VAL A 406 14.61 0.13 -1.19
CA VAL A 406 14.58 0.01 0.27
C VAL A 406 15.66 0.85 0.94
N ASP A 407 16.88 0.84 0.41
CA ASP A 407 18.03 1.54 1.02
C ASP A 407 17.96 3.07 0.91
N LYS A 408 17.29 3.58 -0.11
CA LYS A 408 17.24 5.02 -0.40
C LYS A 408 15.88 5.65 -0.08
N ALA A 409 14.88 4.85 0.27
CA ALA A 409 13.58 5.34 0.71
C ALA A 409 13.64 6.03 2.07
N SER A 410 12.75 6.98 2.30
CA SER A 410 12.51 7.56 3.62
C SER A 410 11.35 6.87 4.31
N TYR A 411 11.42 6.84 5.64
CA TYR A 411 10.41 6.26 6.52
C TYR A 411 10.05 7.26 7.63
N PRO A 412 8.79 7.24 8.14
CA PRO A 412 8.30 8.29 9.03
C PRO A 412 8.90 8.26 10.44
N THR A 413 9.43 7.11 10.88
CA THR A 413 10.02 6.96 12.22
C THR A 413 11.35 6.23 12.16
N PRO A 414 12.26 6.44 13.15
CA PRO A 414 13.51 5.70 13.24
C PRO A 414 13.31 4.18 13.35
N GLU A 415 12.24 3.75 14.01
CA GLU A 415 11.93 2.34 14.20
C GLU A 415 11.52 1.69 12.88
N ILE A 416 10.61 2.30 12.13
CA ILE A 416 10.22 1.80 10.79
C ILE A 416 11.44 1.79 9.86
N THR A 417 12.32 2.81 9.94
CA THR A 417 13.58 2.85 9.17
C THR A 417 14.45 1.63 9.48
N ARG A 418 14.73 1.38 10.76
CA ARG A 418 15.53 0.25 11.20
C ARG A 418 14.93 -1.08 10.76
N ASN A 419 13.64 -1.28 10.99
CA ASN A 419 12.95 -2.53 10.66
C ASN A 419 12.88 -2.76 9.14
N SER A 420 12.63 -1.71 8.36
CA SER A 420 12.62 -1.81 6.90
C SER A 420 13.99 -2.19 6.34
N HIS A 421 15.08 -1.66 6.88
CA HIS A 421 16.44 -2.05 6.48
C HIS A 421 16.84 -3.45 6.99
N THR A 422 16.31 -3.87 8.15
CA THR A 422 16.59 -5.19 8.71
C THR A 422 15.87 -6.30 7.97
N TYR A 423 14.57 -6.15 7.75
CA TYR A 423 13.71 -7.20 7.20
C TYR A 423 13.52 -7.10 5.70
N ARG A 424 13.72 -5.92 5.11
CA ARG A 424 13.69 -5.64 3.66
C ARG A 424 12.45 -6.21 2.97
N THR A 425 11.27 -5.91 3.52
CA THR A 425 10.01 -6.46 3.05
C THR A 425 9.61 -5.88 1.69
N LEU A 426 9.39 -6.76 0.72
CA LEU A 426 9.05 -6.46 -0.66
C LEU A 426 7.80 -7.24 -1.07
N GLY A 427 6.90 -6.56 -1.80
CA GLY A 427 5.75 -7.19 -2.42
C GLY A 427 5.88 -7.16 -3.94
N LEU A 428 6.15 -8.29 -4.58
CA LEU A 428 6.12 -8.42 -6.03
C LEU A 428 4.97 -9.34 -6.44
N GLY A 429 3.87 -8.74 -6.86
CA GLY A 429 2.67 -9.43 -7.25
C GLY A 429 2.49 -9.54 -8.77
N TYR A 430 1.33 -10.00 -9.18
CA TYR A 430 0.92 -10.06 -10.58
C TYR A 430 -0.53 -9.59 -10.76
N ALA A 431 -0.84 -9.17 -11.98
CA ALA A 431 -2.18 -8.77 -12.39
C ALA A 431 -2.63 -9.61 -13.60
N ASN A 432 -3.95 -9.65 -13.82
CA ASN A 432 -4.58 -10.27 -14.99
C ASN A 432 -4.50 -11.80 -15.06
N LEU A 433 -4.37 -12.52 -13.94
CA LEU A 433 -4.44 -13.99 -13.95
C LEU A 433 -5.77 -14.50 -14.52
N GLY A 434 -6.90 -13.92 -14.07
CA GLY A 434 -8.21 -14.29 -14.61
C GLY A 434 -8.34 -14.02 -16.11
N ALA A 435 -7.84 -12.87 -16.59
CA ALA A 435 -7.81 -12.54 -18.01
C ALA A 435 -6.93 -13.54 -18.82
N LEU A 436 -5.77 -13.91 -18.26
CA LEU A 436 -4.88 -14.91 -18.85
C LEU A 436 -5.59 -16.27 -19.00
N LEU A 437 -6.28 -16.72 -17.94
CA LEU A 437 -7.01 -18.00 -17.96
C LEU A 437 -8.20 -17.98 -18.94
N MET A 438 -8.90 -16.84 -19.06
CA MET A 438 -9.99 -16.69 -20.02
C MET A 438 -9.51 -16.60 -21.47
N ALA A 439 -8.29 -16.07 -21.71
CA ALA A 439 -7.72 -15.95 -23.04
C ALA A 439 -7.12 -17.27 -23.57
N ARG A 440 -6.84 -18.23 -22.70
CA ARG A 440 -6.34 -19.58 -23.04
C ARG A 440 -7.47 -20.58 -23.22
#